data_0bae520bc0583d2eaa012f873e0348dd
#
_entry.id   0bae520bc0583d2eaa012f873e0348dd
#
_cell.length_a   1.000
_cell.length_b   1.000
_cell.length_c   1.000
_cell.angle_alpha   90.00
_cell.angle_beta   90.00
_cell.angle_gamma   90.00
#
_symmetry.space_group_name_H-M   'P 1'
#
loop_
_entity.id
_entity.type
_entity.pdbx_description
1 polymer ?
#
loop_
_entity_poly.entity_id
_entity_poly.type
_entity_poly.pdbx_seq_one_letter_code
_entity_poly.pdbx_strand_id
1 'polypeptide(L)'
;MGGVAALARAAGHDVTGCDRNVYPPMSTQLKKLGIDIHEGVDASQLDIAPDCVIVGNVMSRGVEVVEAMLDRGLPYLSGPQWLAENVLQGQHVFAVAGTHGKTTTASMLAWILEDAGHAPGFLIGGVAANFGESARFGSSQYFVVEADEYDTAFFDKRAKFVHYRPRTVILNNLEYDHADIYSDVDAILWQFHQLMRTVPGSGRIIRNGADKNLDKLLEMGCWTPVETIGTRGDTDWTASFADKVERRISMQGPGGTSAETRWQIGGTFNLENALAAVAAAASAGVSLERAVDAMSRFEGVKRRMERTATVADIAIYDDFAHHPTAIRKTIASVRNRYPGHRVVVAIEPRSNTMKLGVHNDAIADSLKAADLVWMYRPKDMGEEFEAALSGLGAKIRVFGDYDQLVSDMSARVLSGDQVVFMSNGGFGSARQTLTAMLQRTRGS
;
A
#
# COMPACT_ATOMS: atom_id res chain seq x y z
N MET A 1 9.73 -2.18 -9.59
CA MET A 1 10.28 -2.02 -10.98
C MET A 1 9.31 -2.55 -12.03
N GLY A 2 8.58 -3.65 -11.82
CA GLY A 2 7.69 -4.23 -12.83
C GLY A 2 6.67 -3.26 -13.43
N GLY A 3 6.06 -2.38 -12.61
CA GLY A 3 5.15 -1.34 -13.13
C GLY A 3 5.85 -0.31 -14.03
N VAL A 4 7.10 0.06 -13.72
CA VAL A 4 7.91 0.95 -14.58
C VAL A 4 8.22 0.25 -15.91
N ALA A 5 8.57 -1.04 -15.89
CA ALA A 5 8.80 -1.83 -17.08
C ALA A 5 7.54 -1.92 -17.98
N ALA A 6 6.36 -2.11 -17.36
CA ALA A 6 5.09 -2.11 -18.08
C ALA A 6 4.80 -0.76 -18.75
N LEU A 7 5.05 0.36 -18.04
CA LEU A 7 4.90 1.70 -18.60
C LEU A 7 5.90 1.97 -19.73
N ALA A 8 7.15 1.52 -19.59
CA ALA A 8 8.17 1.66 -20.63
C ALA A 8 7.76 0.89 -21.90
N ARG A 9 7.26 -0.33 -21.75
CA ARG A 9 6.74 -1.10 -22.88
C ARG A 9 5.56 -0.41 -23.55
N ALA A 10 4.64 0.15 -22.77
CA ALA A 10 3.49 0.90 -23.30
C ALA A 10 3.91 2.22 -23.99
N ALA A 11 5.04 2.83 -23.57
CA ALA A 11 5.64 4.00 -24.20
C ALA A 11 6.42 3.65 -25.51
N GLY A 12 6.48 2.37 -25.90
CA GLY A 12 7.11 1.92 -27.13
C GLY A 12 8.58 1.52 -27.03
N HIS A 13 9.13 1.43 -25.81
CA HIS A 13 10.48 0.92 -25.60
C HIS A 13 10.53 -0.60 -25.73
N ASP A 14 11.67 -1.11 -26.19
CA ASP A 14 12.00 -2.53 -26.05
C ASP A 14 12.58 -2.75 -24.65
N VAL A 15 11.93 -3.62 -23.86
CA VAL A 15 12.19 -3.75 -22.44
C VAL A 15 12.54 -5.19 -22.09
N THR A 16 13.67 -5.35 -21.44
CA THR A 16 14.07 -6.59 -20.76
C THR A 16 14.36 -6.30 -19.28
N GLY A 17 14.51 -7.30 -18.45
CA GLY A 17 14.82 -7.09 -17.05
C GLY A 17 15.51 -8.27 -16.40
N CYS A 18 16.10 -8.03 -15.21
CA CYS A 18 16.64 -9.08 -14.37
C CYS A 18 16.26 -8.87 -12.90
N ASP A 19 16.06 -9.95 -12.18
CA ASP A 19 15.83 -9.94 -10.74
C ASP A 19 16.31 -11.28 -10.14
N ARG A 20 16.70 -11.26 -8.87
CA ARG A 20 17.07 -12.49 -8.13
C ARG A 20 15.88 -13.40 -7.86
N ASN A 21 14.66 -12.83 -7.79
CA ASN A 21 13.46 -13.53 -7.39
C ASN A 21 12.31 -13.22 -8.37
N VAL A 22 12.15 -14.06 -9.37
CA VAL A 22 11.12 -13.92 -10.42
C VAL A 22 9.92 -14.81 -10.09
N TYR A 23 8.83 -14.25 -9.55
CA TYR A 23 7.66 -14.99 -9.13
C TYR A 23 6.33 -14.24 -9.38
N PRO A 24 5.21 -14.98 -9.50
CA PRO A 24 3.88 -14.37 -9.64
C PRO A 24 3.48 -13.51 -8.43
N PRO A 25 2.63 -12.48 -8.61
CA PRO A 25 1.88 -12.16 -9.85
C PRO A 25 2.67 -11.31 -10.88
N MET A 26 3.75 -10.65 -10.46
CA MET A 26 4.46 -9.68 -11.31
C MET A 26 5.12 -10.36 -12.52
N SER A 27 5.79 -11.50 -12.33
CA SER A 27 6.40 -12.25 -13.44
C SER A 27 5.38 -12.67 -14.50
N THR A 28 4.17 -13.06 -14.08
CA THR A 28 3.09 -13.41 -15.01
C THR A 28 2.59 -12.19 -15.80
N GLN A 29 2.49 -11.02 -15.16
CA GLN A 29 2.08 -9.78 -15.84
C GLN A 29 3.13 -9.34 -16.86
N LEU A 30 4.40 -9.33 -16.49
CA LEU A 30 5.49 -8.92 -17.39
C LEU A 30 5.62 -9.86 -18.59
N LYS A 31 5.48 -11.17 -18.37
CA LYS A 31 5.45 -12.16 -19.46
C LYS A 31 4.30 -11.93 -20.45
N LYS A 32 3.10 -11.58 -19.95
CA LYS A 32 1.95 -11.23 -20.80
C LYS A 32 2.19 -10.00 -21.66
N LEU A 33 3.05 -9.07 -21.21
CA LEU A 33 3.45 -7.86 -21.93
C LEU A 33 4.61 -8.12 -22.90
N GLY A 34 5.10 -9.37 -23.02
CA GLY A 34 6.25 -9.71 -23.86
C GLY A 34 7.57 -9.17 -23.32
N ILE A 35 7.67 -8.97 -22.00
CA ILE A 35 8.90 -8.53 -21.34
C ILE A 35 9.63 -9.75 -20.82
N ASP A 36 10.82 -10.00 -21.37
CA ASP A 36 11.69 -11.08 -20.93
C ASP A 36 12.40 -10.71 -19.63
N ILE A 37 12.33 -11.61 -18.66
CA ILE A 37 12.97 -11.43 -17.35
C ILE A 37 13.94 -12.57 -17.12
N HIS A 38 15.18 -12.21 -16.91
CA HIS A 38 16.23 -13.13 -16.50
C HIS A 38 16.26 -13.27 -14.97
N GLU A 39 16.33 -14.50 -14.50
CA GLU A 39 16.53 -14.78 -13.08
C GLU A 39 18.03 -14.78 -12.75
N GLY A 40 18.46 -13.77 -11.99
CA GLY A 40 19.86 -13.49 -11.69
C GLY A 40 20.16 -12.00 -11.84
N VAL A 41 21.38 -11.62 -11.45
CA VAL A 41 21.87 -10.22 -11.51
C VAL A 41 23.37 -10.22 -11.92
N ASP A 42 23.71 -11.03 -12.89
CA ASP A 42 25.07 -11.16 -13.44
C ASP A 42 25.35 -10.17 -14.59
N ALA A 43 26.62 -9.99 -14.95
CA ALA A 43 27.06 -9.01 -15.93
C ALA A 43 26.61 -9.32 -17.37
N SER A 44 26.26 -10.57 -17.68
CA SER A 44 25.82 -10.99 -19.02
C SER A 44 24.50 -10.34 -19.46
N GLN A 45 23.69 -9.87 -18.46
CA GLN A 45 22.47 -9.10 -18.70
C GLN A 45 22.69 -7.83 -19.54
N LEU A 46 23.91 -7.32 -19.55
CA LEU A 46 24.29 -6.10 -20.26
C LEU A 46 24.87 -6.38 -21.67
N ASP A 47 24.99 -7.64 -22.06
CA ASP A 47 25.56 -8.01 -23.37
C ASP A 47 24.62 -7.71 -24.54
N ILE A 48 23.34 -7.45 -24.23
CA ILE A 48 22.36 -6.92 -25.21
C ILE A 48 22.64 -5.47 -25.61
N ALA A 49 23.65 -4.81 -25.01
CA ALA A 49 23.99 -3.41 -25.22
C ALA A 49 22.79 -2.44 -25.06
N PRO A 50 22.19 -2.34 -23.86
CA PRO A 50 21.03 -1.50 -23.68
C PRO A 50 21.36 -0.02 -23.84
N ASP A 51 20.43 0.77 -24.41
CA ASP A 51 20.57 2.22 -24.52
C ASP A 51 20.56 2.91 -23.14
N CYS A 52 19.83 2.32 -22.17
CA CYS A 52 19.76 2.81 -20.79
C CYS A 52 19.41 1.69 -19.83
N VAL A 53 20.08 1.68 -18.67
CA VAL A 53 19.79 0.75 -17.56
C VAL A 53 18.94 1.44 -16.50
N ILE A 54 17.76 0.90 -16.19
CA ILE A 54 16.88 1.44 -15.12
C ILE A 54 17.13 0.66 -13.82
N VAL A 55 17.75 1.34 -12.87
CA VAL A 55 18.24 0.73 -11.63
C VAL A 55 17.16 0.77 -10.54
N GLY A 56 16.82 -0.41 -9.98
CA GLY A 56 15.92 -0.53 -8.85
C GLY A 56 16.58 -0.11 -7.52
N ASN A 57 15.79 0.36 -6.56
CA ASN A 57 16.31 0.86 -5.27
C ASN A 57 16.96 -0.21 -4.38
N VAL A 58 16.68 -1.49 -4.61
CA VAL A 58 17.32 -2.61 -3.88
C VAL A 58 18.72 -2.93 -4.37
N MET A 59 19.14 -2.38 -5.52
CA MET A 59 20.49 -2.56 -6.06
C MET A 59 21.50 -1.76 -5.25
N SER A 60 22.69 -2.32 -5.08
CA SER A 60 23.80 -1.71 -4.32
C SER A 60 25.14 -1.95 -5.02
N ARG A 61 26.16 -1.17 -4.63
CA ARG A 61 27.55 -1.44 -5.00
C ARG A 61 27.96 -2.85 -4.56
N GLY A 62 28.81 -3.50 -5.34
CA GLY A 62 29.22 -4.89 -5.16
C GLY A 62 28.31 -5.93 -5.82
N VAL A 63 27.16 -5.54 -6.38
CA VAL A 63 26.34 -6.43 -7.22
C VAL A 63 26.92 -6.47 -8.63
N GLU A 64 27.15 -7.66 -9.17
CA GLU A 64 27.92 -7.88 -10.41
C GLU A 64 27.40 -7.04 -11.59
N VAL A 65 26.09 -7.05 -11.86
CA VAL A 65 25.51 -6.26 -12.94
C VAL A 65 25.69 -4.75 -12.73
N VAL A 66 25.68 -4.28 -11.46
CA VAL A 66 25.89 -2.86 -11.13
C VAL A 66 27.34 -2.45 -11.42
N GLU A 67 28.30 -3.25 -10.97
CA GLU A 67 29.71 -2.97 -11.23
C GLU A 67 30.02 -3.01 -12.73
N ALA A 68 29.51 -4.01 -13.47
CA ALA A 68 29.68 -4.10 -14.90
C ALA A 68 29.04 -2.93 -15.68
N MET A 69 27.88 -2.44 -15.23
CA MET A 69 27.21 -1.25 -15.77
C MET A 69 28.12 -0.01 -15.65
N LEU A 70 28.69 0.19 -14.46
CA LEU A 70 29.57 1.33 -14.17
C LEU A 70 30.90 1.23 -14.96
N ASP A 71 31.51 0.05 -14.99
CA ASP A 71 32.79 -0.19 -15.70
C ASP A 71 32.64 -0.01 -17.22
N ARG A 72 31.49 -0.42 -17.78
CA ARG A 72 31.17 -0.24 -19.21
C ARG A 72 30.76 1.19 -19.56
N GLY A 73 30.55 2.06 -18.57
CA GLY A 73 30.09 3.45 -18.76
C GLY A 73 28.69 3.54 -19.39
N LEU A 74 27.81 2.58 -19.15
CA LEU A 74 26.46 2.58 -19.72
C LEU A 74 25.61 3.69 -19.12
N PRO A 75 24.73 4.35 -19.91
CA PRO A 75 23.76 5.27 -19.39
C PRO A 75 22.82 4.58 -18.39
N TYR A 76 22.57 5.19 -17.25
CA TYR A 76 21.65 4.63 -16.25
C TYR A 76 20.81 5.71 -15.56
N LEU A 77 19.58 5.34 -15.19
CA LEU A 77 18.62 6.16 -14.46
C LEU A 77 18.00 5.35 -13.33
N SER A 78 17.44 6.04 -12.36
CA SER A 78 16.53 5.42 -11.42
C SER A 78 15.12 5.25 -12.01
N GLY A 79 14.34 4.30 -11.50
CA GLY A 79 12.94 4.14 -11.91
C GLY A 79 12.11 5.42 -11.75
N PRO A 80 12.15 6.11 -10.60
CA PRO A 80 11.44 7.37 -10.38
C PRO A 80 11.88 8.49 -11.32
N GLN A 81 13.17 8.60 -11.64
CA GLN A 81 13.68 9.59 -12.57
C GLN A 81 13.17 9.31 -13.99
N TRP A 82 13.31 8.06 -14.47
CA TRP A 82 12.80 7.66 -15.77
C TRP A 82 11.29 7.95 -15.90
N LEU A 83 10.51 7.59 -14.87
CA LEU A 83 9.07 7.84 -14.82
C LEU A 83 8.77 9.34 -14.97
N ALA A 84 9.49 10.19 -14.22
CA ALA A 84 9.31 11.63 -14.24
C ALA A 84 9.59 12.23 -15.63
N GLU A 85 10.65 11.77 -16.32
CA GLU A 85 11.09 12.31 -17.60
C GLU A 85 10.26 11.79 -18.79
N ASN A 86 9.81 10.52 -18.75
CA ASN A 86 9.19 9.86 -19.90
C ASN A 86 7.67 9.71 -19.81
N VAL A 87 7.08 9.81 -18.59
CA VAL A 87 5.65 9.58 -18.38
C VAL A 87 4.95 10.76 -17.74
N LEU A 88 5.55 11.35 -16.69
CA LEU A 88 4.86 12.36 -15.87
C LEU A 88 5.00 13.77 -16.42
N GLN A 89 5.93 14.02 -17.34
CA GLN A 89 6.14 15.35 -17.90
C GLN A 89 4.89 15.84 -18.64
N GLY A 90 4.40 17.03 -18.26
CA GLY A 90 3.17 17.59 -18.83
C GLY A 90 1.87 17.04 -18.28
N GLN A 91 1.92 16.05 -17.40
CA GLN A 91 0.73 15.48 -16.76
C GLN A 91 0.31 16.27 -15.51
N HIS A 92 -0.97 16.23 -15.19
CA HIS A 92 -1.45 16.56 -13.85
C HIS A 92 -1.23 15.35 -12.95
N VAL A 93 -0.10 15.33 -12.25
CA VAL A 93 0.27 14.23 -11.38
C VAL A 93 -0.41 14.38 -10.02
N PHE A 94 -1.12 13.32 -9.63
CA PHE A 94 -1.65 13.11 -8.29
C PHE A 94 -0.68 12.19 -7.54
N ALA A 95 0.00 12.68 -6.51
CA ALA A 95 0.86 11.89 -5.67
C ALA A 95 0.15 11.54 -4.35
N VAL A 96 0.12 10.25 -4.01
CA VAL A 96 -0.46 9.78 -2.75
C VAL A 96 0.66 9.33 -1.83
N ALA A 97 0.97 10.15 -0.82
CA ALA A 97 2.04 9.94 0.14
C ALA A 97 1.48 9.68 1.56
N GLY A 98 2.35 9.17 2.43
CA GLY A 98 2.04 8.87 3.82
C GLY A 98 2.55 7.49 4.23
N THR A 99 2.64 7.20 5.51
CA THR A 99 3.12 5.92 6.01
C THR A 99 2.14 4.78 5.65
N HIS A 100 0.83 5.02 5.82
CA HIS A 100 -0.21 4.02 5.60
C HIS A 100 -1.28 4.49 4.61
N GLY A 101 -1.94 3.54 3.95
CA GLY A 101 -3.09 3.82 3.08
C GLY A 101 -2.75 4.24 1.65
N LYS A 102 -1.49 4.50 1.30
CA LYS A 102 -1.06 4.96 -0.03
C LYS A 102 -1.71 4.17 -1.17
N THR A 103 -1.51 2.86 -1.20
CA THR A 103 -2.00 1.96 -2.26
C THR A 103 -3.53 2.02 -2.40
N THR A 104 -4.24 1.98 -1.28
CA THR A 104 -5.72 2.00 -1.27
C THR A 104 -6.25 3.35 -1.75
N THR A 105 -5.68 4.45 -1.24
CA THR A 105 -6.08 5.80 -1.65
C THR A 105 -5.79 6.07 -3.13
N ALA A 106 -4.59 5.67 -3.61
CA ALA A 106 -4.23 5.80 -5.03
C ALA A 106 -5.16 4.98 -5.93
N SER A 107 -5.52 3.76 -5.51
CA SER A 107 -6.46 2.91 -6.23
C SER A 107 -7.87 3.50 -6.28
N MET A 108 -8.36 4.05 -5.17
CA MET A 108 -9.64 4.74 -5.10
C MET A 108 -9.68 5.97 -6.00
N LEU A 109 -8.62 6.80 -5.96
CA LEU A 109 -8.51 7.99 -6.80
C LEU A 109 -8.47 7.64 -8.28
N ALA A 110 -7.64 6.66 -8.67
CA ALA A 110 -7.59 6.18 -10.06
C ALA A 110 -8.96 5.67 -10.52
N TRP A 111 -9.67 4.94 -9.66
CA TRP A 111 -11.02 4.45 -9.94
C TRP A 111 -12.05 5.58 -10.08
N ILE A 112 -12.05 6.59 -9.20
CA ILE A 112 -12.94 7.75 -9.31
C ILE A 112 -12.71 8.47 -10.63
N LEU A 113 -11.46 8.70 -11.01
CA LEU A 113 -11.11 9.35 -12.27
C LEU A 113 -11.54 8.51 -13.49
N GLU A 114 -11.39 7.18 -13.43
CA GLU A 114 -11.84 6.25 -14.47
C GLU A 114 -13.35 6.28 -14.62
N ASP A 115 -14.08 6.13 -13.51
CA ASP A 115 -15.55 6.17 -13.48
C ASP A 115 -16.08 7.52 -13.97
N ALA A 116 -15.34 8.60 -13.73
CA ALA A 116 -15.63 9.93 -14.25
C ALA A 116 -15.33 10.09 -15.76
N GLY A 117 -14.75 9.07 -16.42
CA GLY A 117 -14.43 9.09 -17.85
C GLY A 117 -13.12 9.77 -18.19
N HIS A 118 -12.25 9.99 -17.20
CA HIS A 118 -10.95 10.65 -17.42
C HIS A 118 -9.85 9.70 -17.91
N ALA A 119 -10.04 8.38 -17.86
CA ALA A 119 -9.06 7.37 -18.30
C ALA A 119 -7.61 7.68 -17.84
N PRO A 120 -7.33 7.79 -16.51
CA PRO A 120 -6.05 8.20 -15.98
C PRO A 120 -4.96 7.16 -16.24
N GLY A 121 -3.70 7.60 -16.35
CA GLY A 121 -2.55 6.75 -16.11
C GLY A 121 -2.35 6.52 -14.61
N PHE A 122 -1.67 5.45 -14.25
CA PHE A 122 -1.31 5.20 -12.86
C PHE A 122 -0.09 4.27 -12.69
N LEU A 123 0.59 4.44 -11.55
CA LEU A 123 1.58 3.52 -11.02
C LEU A 123 1.31 3.34 -9.53
N ILE A 124 0.83 2.16 -9.15
CA ILE A 124 0.36 1.83 -7.79
C ILE A 124 1.08 0.56 -7.34
N GLY A 125 1.49 0.50 -6.08
CA GLY A 125 2.22 -0.63 -5.50
C GLY A 125 1.41 -1.92 -5.30
N GLY A 126 0.11 -1.86 -5.53
CA GLY A 126 -0.83 -2.99 -5.47
C GLY A 126 -1.69 -3.08 -6.71
N VAL A 127 -2.53 -4.10 -6.78
CA VAL A 127 -3.46 -4.33 -7.89
C VAL A 127 -4.88 -4.02 -7.41
N ALA A 128 -5.46 -2.91 -7.88
CA ALA A 128 -6.87 -2.64 -7.67
C ALA A 128 -7.71 -3.63 -8.48
N ALA A 129 -8.73 -4.22 -7.85
CA ALA A 129 -9.56 -5.25 -8.48
C ALA A 129 -10.28 -4.73 -9.73
N ASN A 130 -10.74 -3.46 -9.69
CA ASN A 130 -11.37 -2.79 -10.82
C ASN A 130 -10.50 -2.71 -12.09
N PHE A 131 -9.18 -2.73 -11.98
CA PHE A 131 -8.27 -2.62 -13.12
C PHE A 131 -7.57 -3.94 -13.46
N GLY A 132 -7.31 -4.78 -12.46
CA GLY A 132 -6.56 -6.03 -12.64
C GLY A 132 -5.06 -5.85 -12.88
N GLU A 133 -4.55 -4.61 -12.85
CA GLU A 133 -3.15 -4.23 -13.11
C GLU A 133 -2.66 -3.18 -12.10
N SER A 134 -1.34 -3.06 -11.95
CA SER A 134 -0.71 -2.10 -11.02
C SER A 134 -0.14 -0.86 -11.71
N ALA A 135 -0.08 -0.86 -13.04
CA ALA A 135 0.42 0.24 -13.83
C ALA A 135 -0.29 0.31 -15.18
N ARG A 136 -0.65 1.52 -15.59
CA ARG A 136 -1.29 1.83 -16.87
C ARG A 136 -0.84 3.20 -17.36
N PHE A 137 -0.55 3.33 -18.65
CA PHE A 137 -0.12 4.61 -19.22
C PHE A 137 -1.24 5.66 -19.24
N GLY A 138 -2.48 5.23 -19.43
CA GLY A 138 -3.64 6.11 -19.55
C GLY A 138 -3.73 6.80 -20.91
N SER A 139 -4.84 7.53 -21.14
CA SER A 139 -5.07 8.28 -22.38
C SER A 139 -5.43 9.75 -22.13
N SER A 140 -5.34 10.22 -20.88
CA SER A 140 -5.63 11.61 -20.50
C SER A 140 -4.41 12.32 -19.92
N GLN A 141 -4.60 13.56 -19.50
CA GLN A 141 -3.58 14.36 -18.82
C GLN A 141 -3.41 14.00 -17.32
N TYR A 142 -4.16 13.06 -16.77
CA TYR A 142 -4.15 12.73 -15.36
C TYR A 142 -3.32 11.47 -15.10
N PHE A 143 -2.44 11.53 -14.11
CA PHE A 143 -1.65 10.39 -13.69
C PHE A 143 -1.64 10.26 -12.17
N VAL A 144 -2.00 9.09 -11.65
CA VAL A 144 -2.01 8.80 -10.22
C VAL A 144 -0.78 7.97 -9.86
N VAL A 145 0.05 8.45 -8.95
CA VAL A 145 1.25 7.73 -8.49
C VAL A 145 1.20 7.50 -6.98
N GLU A 146 1.45 6.26 -6.58
CA GLU A 146 1.76 5.94 -5.19
C GLU A 146 3.15 6.49 -4.86
N ALA A 147 3.18 7.48 -3.98
CA ALA A 147 4.37 8.29 -3.68
C ALA A 147 5.06 7.76 -2.41
N ASP A 148 6.02 6.88 -2.65
CA ASP A 148 6.76 6.16 -1.62
C ASP A 148 7.93 7.02 -1.09
N GLU A 149 8.13 7.02 0.22
CA GLU A 149 9.20 7.70 0.95
C GLU A 149 10.55 6.99 0.87
N TYR A 150 10.65 5.76 0.40
CA TYR A 150 11.93 5.06 0.23
C TYR A 150 12.89 5.81 -0.69
N ASP A 151 14.20 5.64 -0.42
CA ASP A 151 15.26 6.16 -1.27
C ASP A 151 15.14 5.64 -2.72
N THR A 152 15.63 6.44 -3.65
CA THR A 152 15.40 6.26 -5.09
C THR A 152 16.25 5.15 -5.67
N ALA A 153 17.58 5.18 -5.40
CA ALA A 153 18.56 4.21 -5.89
C ALA A 153 19.85 4.28 -5.05
N PHE A 154 20.81 3.39 -5.31
CA PHE A 154 22.09 3.41 -4.60
C PHE A 154 22.89 4.72 -4.82
N PHE A 155 22.68 5.40 -5.93
CA PHE A 155 23.33 6.66 -6.31
C PHE A 155 22.47 7.90 -6.03
N ASP A 156 21.21 7.74 -5.65
CA ASP A 156 20.29 8.83 -5.29
C ASP A 156 19.50 8.47 -4.03
N LYS A 157 19.84 9.16 -2.93
CA LYS A 157 19.27 8.90 -1.61
C LYS A 157 18.07 9.79 -1.26
N ARG A 158 17.61 10.62 -2.21
CA ARG A 158 16.32 11.31 -2.06
C ARG A 158 15.17 10.33 -2.13
N ALA A 159 14.08 10.62 -1.43
CA ALA A 159 12.86 9.83 -1.54
C ALA A 159 12.30 9.85 -2.97
N LYS A 160 11.73 8.74 -3.41
CA LYS A 160 11.20 8.56 -4.78
C LYS A 160 10.23 9.66 -5.18
N PHE A 161 9.39 10.10 -4.27
CA PHE A 161 8.34 11.08 -4.55
C PHE A 161 8.86 12.48 -4.93
N VAL A 162 10.11 12.82 -4.61
CA VAL A 162 10.72 14.12 -5.00
C VAL A 162 10.84 14.25 -6.51
N HIS A 163 10.95 13.12 -7.22
CA HIS A 163 11.04 13.09 -8.68
C HIS A 163 9.69 13.39 -9.37
N TYR A 164 8.55 13.13 -8.71
CA TYR A 164 7.23 13.10 -9.37
C TYR A 164 6.63 14.47 -9.65
N ARG A 165 7.08 15.54 -8.98
CA ARG A 165 6.64 16.94 -9.17
C ARG A 165 5.13 17.08 -9.29
N PRO A 166 4.35 16.63 -8.30
CA PRO A 166 2.90 16.56 -8.40
C PRO A 166 2.23 17.92 -8.38
N ARG A 167 1.07 18.04 -9.03
CA ARG A 167 0.16 19.18 -8.88
C ARG A 167 -0.80 19.02 -7.72
N THR A 168 -1.21 17.78 -7.44
CA THR A 168 -2.06 17.47 -6.29
C THR A 168 -1.37 16.41 -5.43
N VAL A 169 -1.23 16.68 -4.14
CA VAL A 169 -0.62 15.77 -3.17
C VAL A 169 -1.67 15.38 -2.13
N ILE A 170 -1.78 14.08 -1.86
CA ILE A 170 -2.47 13.56 -0.69
C ILE A 170 -1.43 13.16 0.34
N LEU A 171 -1.59 13.65 1.58
CA LEU A 171 -0.81 13.30 2.75
C LEU A 171 -1.72 12.55 3.73
N ASN A 172 -1.72 11.22 3.68
CA ASN A 172 -2.64 10.40 4.48
C ASN A 172 -2.34 10.47 5.98
N ASN A 173 -1.10 10.24 6.33
CA ASN A 173 -0.59 10.20 7.71
C ASN A 173 0.94 10.14 7.68
N LEU A 174 1.57 10.45 8.82
CA LEU A 174 3.02 10.37 8.96
C LEU A 174 3.37 9.80 10.33
N GLU A 175 3.86 8.57 10.35
CA GLU A 175 4.35 7.86 11.52
C GLU A 175 5.79 7.39 11.28
N TYR A 176 6.51 7.03 12.35
CA TYR A 176 7.82 6.44 12.23
C TYR A 176 7.71 5.00 11.71
N ASP A 177 8.30 4.75 10.56
CA ASP A 177 8.45 3.44 9.93
C ASP A 177 9.78 3.40 9.16
N HIS A 178 10.10 2.28 8.53
CA HIS A 178 11.32 2.14 7.73
C HIS A 178 12.61 2.42 8.52
N ALA A 179 12.73 1.82 9.72
CA ALA A 179 13.88 1.98 10.62
C ALA A 179 15.22 1.49 10.02
N ASP A 180 15.17 0.81 8.88
CA ASP A 180 16.34 0.41 8.09
C ASP A 180 16.97 1.57 7.29
N ILE A 181 16.23 2.65 7.05
CA ILE A 181 16.71 3.81 6.29
C ILE A 181 16.52 5.14 7.01
N TYR A 182 15.64 5.22 8.00
CA TYR A 182 15.39 6.43 8.80
C TYR A 182 15.69 6.22 10.27
N SER A 183 16.44 7.16 10.87
CA SER A 183 16.77 7.14 12.30
C SER A 183 15.58 7.45 13.21
N ASP A 184 14.69 8.33 12.74
CA ASP A 184 13.59 8.89 13.52
C ASP A 184 12.51 9.51 12.62
N VAL A 185 11.46 10.05 13.22
CA VAL A 185 10.37 10.71 12.50
C VAL A 185 10.81 12.02 11.83
N ASP A 186 11.81 12.71 12.39
CA ASP A 186 12.28 13.98 11.83
C ASP A 186 13.05 13.77 10.52
N ALA A 187 13.75 12.65 10.39
CA ALA A 187 14.36 12.23 9.12
C ALA A 187 13.29 11.98 8.03
N ILE A 188 12.14 11.39 8.38
CA ILE A 188 11.02 11.21 7.47
C ILE A 188 10.39 12.56 7.13
N LEU A 189 10.15 13.41 8.12
CA LEU A 189 9.62 14.79 7.93
C LEU A 189 10.47 15.57 6.94
N TRP A 190 11.79 15.47 7.04
CA TRP A 190 12.72 16.11 6.10
C TRP A 190 12.46 15.66 4.66
N GLN A 191 12.27 14.38 4.41
CA GLN A 191 11.98 13.88 3.05
C GLN A 191 10.62 14.37 2.55
N PHE A 192 9.59 14.34 3.40
CA PHE A 192 8.28 14.87 3.05
C PHE A 192 8.35 16.39 2.76
N HIS A 193 9.18 17.13 3.49
CA HIS A 193 9.39 18.55 3.20
C HIS A 193 10.05 18.75 1.81
N GLN A 194 10.95 17.87 1.37
CA GLN A 194 11.46 17.93 -0.01
C GLN A 194 10.34 17.72 -1.04
N LEU A 195 9.37 16.82 -0.79
CA LEU A 195 8.18 16.68 -1.63
C LEU A 195 7.39 18.01 -1.66
N MET A 196 7.10 18.61 -0.49
CA MET A 196 6.37 19.89 -0.39
C MET A 196 6.97 20.99 -1.26
N ARG A 197 8.30 21.05 -1.33
CA ARG A 197 9.04 22.03 -2.14
C ARG A 197 8.87 21.84 -3.65
N THR A 198 8.38 20.68 -4.09
CA THR A 198 8.16 20.38 -5.52
C THR A 198 6.73 20.68 -5.98
N VAL A 199 5.81 20.91 -5.05
CA VAL A 199 4.40 21.19 -5.36
C VAL A 199 4.25 22.68 -5.74
N PRO A 200 3.68 23.00 -6.91
CA PRO A 200 3.54 24.40 -7.33
C PRO A 200 2.50 25.14 -6.49
N GLY A 201 2.63 26.46 -6.35
CA GLY A 201 1.67 27.31 -5.64
C GLY A 201 0.25 27.29 -6.24
N SER A 202 0.11 26.91 -7.51
CA SER A 202 -1.19 26.68 -8.18
C SER A 202 -1.71 25.26 -8.01
N GLY A 203 -0.99 24.43 -7.26
CA GLY A 203 -1.37 23.04 -6.95
C GLY A 203 -2.32 22.94 -5.77
N ARG A 204 -2.41 21.72 -5.20
CA ARG A 204 -3.26 21.46 -4.03
C ARG A 204 -2.64 20.38 -3.14
N ILE A 205 -2.73 20.58 -1.84
CA ILE A 205 -2.35 19.61 -0.84
C ILE A 205 -3.59 19.22 -0.06
N ILE A 206 -3.86 17.91 0.03
CA ILE A 206 -4.95 17.34 0.81
C ILE A 206 -4.32 16.56 1.94
N ARG A 207 -4.60 16.92 3.18
CA ARG A 207 -3.99 16.28 4.35
C ARG A 207 -5.02 15.81 5.38
N ASN A 208 -4.66 14.77 6.11
CA ASN A 208 -5.40 14.38 7.31
C ASN A 208 -5.29 15.48 8.38
N GLY A 209 -6.42 16.05 8.79
CA GLY A 209 -6.48 17.13 9.78
C GLY A 209 -6.12 16.69 11.20
N ALA A 210 -6.19 15.39 11.51
CA ALA A 210 -5.89 14.87 12.84
C ALA A 210 -4.40 14.51 13.07
N ASP A 211 -3.58 14.53 12.03
CA ASP A 211 -2.18 14.09 12.10
C ASP A 211 -1.24 15.25 12.48
N LYS A 212 -0.69 15.19 13.70
CA LYS A 212 0.20 16.21 14.25
C LYS A 212 1.58 16.30 13.56
N ASN A 213 2.04 15.20 12.98
CA ASN A 213 3.30 15.23 12.23
C ASN A 213 3.12 15.96 10.89
N LEU A 214 1.92 15.89 10.31
CA LEU A 214 1.58 16.70 9.14
C LEU A 214 1.45 18.21 9.50
N ASP A 215 1.03 18.57 10.73
CA ASP A 215 1.10 19.96 11.20
C ASP A 215 2.55 20.46 11.23
N LYS A 216 3.46 19.69 11.85
CA LYS A 216 4.90 19.99 11.87
C LYS A 216 5.50 20.11 10.46
N LEU A 217 5.09 19.24 9.53
CA LEU A 217 5.53 19.29 8.14
C LEU A 217 5.18 20.64 7.49
N LEU A 218 3.96 21.13 7.70
CA LEU A 218 3.53 22.43 7.17
C LEU A 218 4.28 23.60 7.81
N GLU A 219 4.62 23.53 9.09
CA GLU A 219 5.43 24.53 9.81
C GLU A 219 6.85 24.64 9.24
N MET A 220 7.41 23.57 8.66
CA MET A 220 8.70 23.60 7.98
C MET A 220 8.68 24.43 6.69
N GLY A 221 7.49 24.71 6.15
CA GLY A 221 7.23 25.54 4.97
C GLY A 221 6.25 24.91 4.00
N CYS A 222 5.26 25.71 3.60
CA CYS A 222 4.23 25.30 2.62
C CYS A 222 3.90 26.50 1.73
N TRP A 223 3.86 26.28 0.43
CA TRP A 223 3.65 27.34 -0.58
C TRP A 223 2.40 27.09 -1.44
N THR A 224 1.70 26.00 -1.15
CA THR A 224 0.55 25.50 -1.91
C THR A 224 -0.69 25.51 -1.03
N PRO A 225 -1.88 25.84 -1.57
CA PRO A 225 -3.14 25.73 -0.82
C PRO A 225 -3.33 24.36 -0.22
N VAL A 226 -3.74 24.32 1.06
CA VAL A 226 -3.96 23.10 1.84
C VAL A 226 -5.44 22.95 2.13
N GLU A 227 -5.96 21.77 1.91
CA GLU A 227 -7.30 21.35 2.35
C GLU A 227 -7.16 20.19 3.34
N THR A 228 -7.97 20.20 4.37
CA THR A 228 -7.98 19.20 5.44
C THR A 228 -9.12 18.21 5.25
N ILE A 229 -8.85 16.94 5.54
CA ILE A 229 -9.86 15.89 5.59
C ILE A 229 -9.98 15.32 7.01
N GLY A 230 -11.17 14.87 7.39
CA GLY A 230 -11.35 14.20 8.67
C GLY A 230 -12.68 13.47 8.81
N THR A 231 -12.70 12.52 9.74
CA THR A 231 -13.92 11.82 10.18
C THR A 231 -14.46 12.42 11.49
N ARG A 232 -13.76 13.41 12.04
CA ARG A 232 -14.09 14.17 13.25
C ARG A 232 -13.45 15.55 13.17
N GLY A 233 -14.06 16.53 13.85
CA GLY A 233 -13.50 17.90 13.93
C GLY A 233 -13.94 18.81 12.82
N ASP A 234 -13.36 20.01 12.81
CA ASP A 234 -13.62 21.06 11.82
C ASP A 234 -12.57 20.93 10.71
N THR A 235 -12.95 20.30 9.61
CA THR A 235 -12.12 20.07 8.43
C THR A 235 -12.88 20.47 7.17
N ASP A 236 -12.16 20.81 6.10
CA ASP A 236 -12.75 21.26 4.83
C ASP A 236 -13.62 20.15 4.19
N TRP A 237 -13.18 18.90 4.38
CA TRP A 237 -13.89 17.71 3.93
C TRP A 237 -14.14 16.78 5.11
N THR A 238 -15.35 16.28 5.24
CA THR A 238 -15.71 15.36 6.32
C THR A 238 -16.35 14.09 5.77
N ALA A 239 -16.16 12.98 6.50
CA ALA A 239 -16.85 11.73 6.21
C ALA A 239 -17.29 11.03 7.50
N SER A 240 -18.41 10.32 7.41
CA SER A 240 -18.93 9.49 8.49
C SER A 240 -19.57 8.22 7.96
N PHE A 241 -19.70 7.20 8.81
CA PHE A 241 -20.58 6.08 8.51
C PHE A 241 -22.02 6.46 8.81
N ALA A 242 -22.89 6.24 7.82
CA ALA A 242 -24.32 6.49 7.95
C ALA A 242 -25.07 5.34 8.64
N ASP A 243 -24.40 4.22 8.93
CA ASP A 243 -24.93 3.08 9.67
C ASP A 243 -23.90 2.45 10.62
N LYS A 244 -24.37 1.68 11.60
CA LYS A 244 -23.53 1.08 12.66
C LYS A 244 -22.62 -0.06 12.19
N VAL A 245 -22.90 -0.66 11.02
CA VAL A 245 -22.15 -1.78 10.46
C VAL A 245 -21.30 -1.35 9.28
N GLU A 246 -21.09 -0.04 9.14
CA GLU A 246 -20.18 0.57 8.16
C GLU A 246 -20.46 0.17 6.70
N ARG A 247 -21.74 0.03 6.34
CA ARG A 247 -22.17 -0.34 4.97
C ARG A 247 -22.63 0.82 4.12
N ARG A 248 -22.75 2.01 4.72
CA ARG A 248 -23.07 3.27 4.06
C ARG A 248 -22.18 4.37 4.59
N ILE A 249 -21.72 5.22 3.68
CA ILE A 249 -20.91 6.40 3.99
C ILE A 249 -21.61 7.66 3.54
N SER A 250 -21.41 8.72 4.32
CA SER A 250 -21.80 10.09 4.00
C SER A 250 -20.55 10.96 3.97
N MET A 251 -20.39 11.77 2.95
CA MET A 251 -19.27 12.69 2.79
C MET A 251 -19.78 14.10 2.55
N GLN A 252 -19.07 15.09 3.09
CA GLN A 252 -19.35 16.51 2.89
C GLN A 252 -18.08 17.20 2.38
N GLY A 253 -18.24 18.08 1.41
CA GLY A 253 -17.20 18.91 0.85
C GLY A 253 -17.39 20.41 1.19
N PRO A 254 -16.45 21.23 0.75
CA PRO A 254 -16.55 22.69 0.88
C PRO A 254 -17.86 23.23 0.32
N GLY A 255 -18.40 24.31 0.97
CA GLY A 255 -19.66 24.91 0.54
C GLY A 255 -20.94 24.15 0.93
N GLY A 256 -20.82 23.15 1.82
CA GLY A 256 -21.98 22.42 2.36
C GLY A 256 -22.58 21.37 1.41
N THR A 257 -21.87 21.02 0.34
CA THR A 257 -22.27 19.89 -0.54
C THR A 257 -22.14 18.58 0.22
N SER A 258 -23.08 17.64 0.04
CA SER A 258 -23.04 16.34 0.69
C SER A 258 -23.52 15.22 -0.24
N ALA A 259 -22.98 14.02 -0.08
CA ALA A 259 -23.39 12.84 -0.82
C ALA A 259 -23.25 11.58 0.04
N GLU A 260 -24.12 10.59 -0.23
CA GLU A 260 -24.10 9.30 0.44
C GLU A 260 -24.08 8.16 -0.56
N THR A 261 -23.45 7.04 -0.19
CA THR A 261 -23.46 5.84 -1.02
C THR A 261 -23.33 4.56 -0.19
N ARG A 262 -23.58 3.44 -0.83
CA ARG A 262 -23.26 2.12 -0.26
C ARG A 262 -21.74 1.94 -0.19
N TRP A 263 -21.28 1.21 0.81
CA TRP A 263 -19.87 0.99 1.05
C TRP A 263 -19.56 -0.48 1.27
N GLN A 264 -18.63 -1.01 0.51
CA GLN A 264 -18.28 -2.43 0.60
C GLN A 264 -17.07 -2.69 1.49
N ILE A 265 -16.24 -1.66 1.72
CA ILE A 265 -14.99 -1.74 2.48
C ILE A 265 -15.20 -1.06 3.83
N GLY A 266 -15.03 -1.79 4.93
CA GLY A 266 -15.17 -1.24 6.30
C GLY A 266 -13.91 -0.53 6.79
N GLY A 267 -14.03 0.10 7.97
CA GLY A 267 -12.94 0.71 8.71
C GLY A 267 -12.79 2.21 8.49
N THR A 268 -12.67 2.94 9.61
CA THR A 268 -12.49 4.41 9.59
C THR A 268 -11.30 4.83 8.74
N PHE A 269 -10.21 4.07 8.76
CA PHE A 269 -9.03 4.37 7.94
C PHE A 269 -9.30 4.27 6.43
N ASN A 270 -10.16 3.33 6.00
CA ASN A 270 -10.59 3.27 4.60
C ASN A 270 -11.55 4.39 4.24
N LEU A 271 -12.37 4.84 5.21
CA LEU A 271 -13.21 6.02 5.03
C LEU A 271 -12.37 7.28 4.86
N GLU A 272 -11.28 7.44 5.64
CA GLU A 272 -10.30 8.52 5.47
C GLU A 272 -9.60 8.44 4.11
N ASN A 273 -9.17 7.23 3.68
CA ASN A 273 -8.58 7.01 2.36
C ASN A 273 -9.53 7.41 1.23
N ALA A 274 -10.81 7.03 1.33
CA ALA A 274 -11.83 7.38 0.34
C ALA A 274 -12.10 8.88 0.31
N LEU A 275 -12.18 9.53 1.48
CA LEU A 275 -12.38 10.98 1.57
C LEU A 275 -11.22 11.74 0.94
N ALA A 276 -9.97 11.30 1.17
CA ALA A 276 -8.78 11.89 0.55
C ALA A 276 -8.83 11.75 -0.98
N ALA A 277 -9.21 10.57 -1.49
CA ALA A 277 -9.36 10.33 -2.92
C ALA A 277 -10.47 11.18 -3.55
N VAL A 278 -11.62 11.31 -2.88
CA VAL A 278 -12.75 12.17 -3.30
C VAL A 278 -12.32 13.65 -3.34
N ALA A 279 -11.68 14.15 -2.29
CA ALA A 279 -11.18 15.52 -2.22
C ALA A 279 -10.15 15.80 -3.33
N ALA A 280 -9.25 14.85 -3.61
CA ALA A 280 -8.27 14.99 -4.69
C ALA A 280 -8.93 15.01 -6.08
N ALA A 281 -9.94 14.17 -6.30
CA ALA A 281 -10.66 14.09 -7.59
C ALA A 281 -11.37 15.41 -7.96
N ALA A 282 -11.72 16.23 -6.96
CA ALA A 282 -12.24 17.58 -7.20
C ALA A 282 -11.26 18.48 -7.96
N SER A 283 -9.93 18.24 -7.86
CA SER A 283 -8.90 18.93 -8.65
C SER A 283 -8.97 18.62 -10.15
N ALA A 284 -9.61 17.50 -10.52
CA ALA A 284 -9.88 17.12 -11.90
C ALA A 284 -11.30 17.52 -12.37
N GLY A 285 -12.03 18.27 -11.55
CA GLY A 285 -13.40 18.69 -11.86
C GLY A 285 -14.47 17.63 -11.62
N VAL A 286 -14.16 16.54 -10.91
CA VAL A 286 -15.14 15.52 -10.55
C VAL A 286 -16.01 16.04 -9.40
N SER A 287 -17.35 16.05 -9.56
CA SER A 287 -18.24 16.48 -8.49
C SER A 287 -18.23 15.51 -7.31
N LEU A 288 -18.56 16.01 -6.11
CA LEU A 288 -18.66 15.19 -4.90
C LEU A 288 -19.60 14.00 -5.09
N GLU A 289 -20.78 14.25 -5.65
CA GLU A 289 -21.81 13.22 -5.85
C GLU A 289 -21.27 12.09 -6.74
N ARG A 290 -20.60 12.44 -7.86
CA ARG A 290 -20.04 11.46 -8.78
C ARG A 290 -18.90 10.68 -8.14
N ALA A 291 -17.98 11.36 -7.44
CA ALA A 291 -16.87 10.72 -6.76
C ALA A 291 -17.33 9.76 -5.66
N VAL A 292 -18.33 10.16 -4.86
CA VAL A 292 -18.91 9.32 -3.81
C VAL A 292 -19.71 8.15 -4.40
N ASP A 293 -20.46 8.35 -5.47
CA ASP A 293 -21.18 7.26 -6.14
C ASP A 293 -20.22 6.21 -6.72
N ALA A 294 -19.08 6.63 -7.29
CA ALA A 294 -18.03 5.72 -7.77
C ALA A 294 -17.52 4.78 -6.67
N MET A 295 -17.51 5.20 -5.40
CA MET A 295 -17.08 4.36 -4.28
C MET A 295 -17.97 3.14 -4.04
N SER A 296 -19.25 3.18 -4.45
CA SER A 296 -20.15 2.01 -4.37
C SER A 296 -19.69 0.85 -5.27
N ARG A 297 -18.95 1.15 -6.32
CA ARG A 297 -18.44 0.22 -7.35
C ARG A 297 -16.94 -0.08 -7.19
N PHE A 298 -16.29 0.47 -6.18
CA PHE A 298 -14.90 0.15 -5.89
C PHE A 298 -14.77 -1.24 -5.27
N GLU A 299 -14.07 -2.14 -5.93
CA GLU A 299 -13.98 -3.56 -5.58
C GLU A 299 -12.84 -3.89 -4.62
N GLY A 300 -12.07 -2.87 -4.22
CA GLY A 300 -10.93 -3.02 -3.30
C GLY A 300 -9.60 -3.25 -3.99
N VAL A 301 -8.60 -3.58 -3.19
CA VAL A 301 -7.22 -3.83 -3.64
C VAL A 301 -6.80 -5.21 -3.17
N LYS A 302 -6.11 -5.97 -4.02
CA LYS A 302 -5.57 -7.27 -3.64
C LYS A 302 -4.68 -7.14 -2.40
N ARG A 303 -4.85 -8.08 -1.47
CA ARG A 303 -4.11 -8.10 -0.21
C ARG A 303 -4.36 -6.89 0.71
N ARG A 304 -5.52 -6.21 0.59
CA ARG A 304 -6.00 -5.15 1.50
C ARG A 304 -7.39 -5.53 1.98
N MET A 305 -7.46 -6.35 3.03
CA MET A 305 -8.68 -7.00 3.50
C MET A 305 -9.43 -7.73 2.37
N GLU A 306 -8.67 -8.31 1.44
CA GLU A 306 -9.20 -9.12 0.35
C GLU A 306 -9.83 -10.40 0.91
N ARG A 307 -11.12 -10.57 0.73
CA ARG A 307 -11.79 -11.84 1.07
C ARG A 307 -11.46 -12.88 0.01
N THR A 308 -10.60 -13.82 0.35
CA THR A 308 -10.07 -14.82 -0.58
C THR A 308 -10.90 -16.10 -0.63
N ALA A 309 -11.62 -16.41 0.45
CA ALA A 309 -12.50 -17.58 0.54
C ALA A 309 -13.57 -17.40 1.62
N THR A 310 -14.64 -18.19 1.51
CA THR A 310 -15.58 -18.49 2.59
C THR A 310 -15.85 -20.00 2.56
N VAL A 311 -15.58 -20.70 3.66
CA VAL A 311 -15.76 -22.15 3.78
C VAL A 311 -16.49 -22.45 5.08
N ALA A 312 -17.63 -23.15 5.02
CA ALA A 312 -18.46 -23.47 6.19
C ALA A 312 -18.71 -22.25 7.10
N ASP A 313 -19.08 -21.13 6.49
CA ASP A 313 -19.30 -19.83 7.15
C ASP A 313 -18.06 -19.21 7.82
N ILE A 314 -16.86 -19.72 7.55
CA ILE A 314 -15.59 -19.13 7.95
C ILE A 314 -15.10 -18.21 6.82
N ALA A 315 -15.03 -16.93 7.06
CA ALA A 315 -14.51 -15.96 6.08
C ALA A 315 -12.98 -15.81 6.23
N ILE A 316 -12.24 -15.93 5.13
CA ILE A 316 -10.77 -15.86 5.11
C ILE A 316 -10.33 -14.66 4.30
N TYR A 317 -9.50 -13.82 4.92
CA TYR A 317 -8.99 -12.57 4.35
C TYR A 317 -7.47 -12.58 4.23
N ASP A 318 -6.97 -11.85 3.23
CA ASP A 318 -5.56 -11.50 3.05
C ASP A 318 -5.37 -10.00 3.28
N ASP A 319 -4.48 -9.62 4.17
CA ASP A 319 -4.18 -8.22 4.48
C ASP A 319 -2.68 -7.96 4.57
N PHE A 320 -2.26 -6.82 4.08
CA PHE A 320 -0.86 -6.40 4.07
C PHE A 320 -0.41 -5.76 5.40
N ALA A 321 -1.30 -5.64 6.38
CA ALA A 321 -1.00 -5.01 7.67
C ALA A 321 0.20 -5.70 8.34
N HIS A 322 1.20 -4.91 8.69
CA HIS A 322 2.44 -5.35 9.36
C HIS A 322 2.95 -4.32 10.39
N HIS A 323 2.43 -3.11 10.40
CA HIS A 323 2.70 -2.08 11.40
C HIS A 323 1.63 -2.12 12.49
N PRO A 324 1.94 -1.89 13.79
CA PRO A 324 0.97 -1.97 14.90
C PRO A 324 -0.30 -1.12 14.69
N THR A 325 -0.15 0.09 14.16
CA THR A 325 -1.29 0.96 13.81
C THR A 325 -2.20 0.31 12.76
N ALA A 326 -1.63 -0.26 11.69
CA ALA A 326 -2.40 -0.94 10.65
C ALA A 326 -3.09 -2.20 11.18
N ILE A 327 -2.40 -3.03 11.96
CA ILE A 327 -2.95 -4.23 12.60
C ILE A 327 -4.16 -3.88 13.47
N ARG A 328 -4.02 -2.88 14.37
CA ARG A 328 -5.11 -2.42 15.25
C ARG A 328 -6.31 -1.94 14.45
N LYS A 329 -6.08 -1.11 13.43
CA LYS A 329 -7.14 -0.56 12.58
C LYS A 329 -7.86 -1.66 11.79
N THR A 330 -7.15 -2.64 11.27
CA THR A 330 -7.73 -3.80 10.56
C THR A 330 -8.62 -4.63 11.48
N ILE A 331 -8.15 -5.00 12.67
CA ILE A 331 -8.93 -5.76 13.65
C ILE A 331 -10.21 -4.99 14.06
N ALA A 332 -10.09 -3.70 14.34
CA ALA A 332 -11.23 -2.84 14.69
C ALA A 332 -12.26 -2.78 13.54
N SER A 333 -11.81 -2.67 12.30
CA SER A 333 -12.67 -2.68 11.12
C SER A 333 -13.49 -3.97 11.01
N VAL A 334 -12.85 -5.12 11.19
CA VAL A 334 -13.53 -6.41 11.14
C VAL A 334 -14.57 -6.53 12.26
N ARG A 335 -14.24 -6.10 13.48
CA ARG A 335 -15.17 -6.11 14.60
C ARG A 335 -16.40 -5.23 14.37
N ASN A 336 -16.21 -4.03 13.83
CA ASN A 336 -17.34 -3.12 13.57
C ASN A 336 -18.26 -3.68 12.47
N ARG A 337 -17.65 -4.27 11.44
CA ARG A 337 -18.40 -4.79 10.29
C ARG A 337 -19.14 -6.08 10.56
N TYR A 338 -18.61 -6.91 11.49
CA TYR A 338 -19.16 -8.23 11.85
C TYR A 338 -19.34 -8.35 13.37
N PRO A 339 -20.27 -7.57 13.95
CA PRO A 339 -20.52 -7.60 15.40
C PRO A 339 -20.98 -9.00 15.83
N GLY A 340 -20.42 -9.49 16.94
CA GLY A 340 -20.74 -10.81 17.48
C GLY A 340 -19.91 -11.98 16.88
N HIS A 341 -19.17 -11.75 15.80
CA HIS A 341 -18.25 -12.75 15.25
C HIS A 341 -16.88 -12.71 15.91
N ARG A 342 -16.21 -13.85 16.03
CA ARG A 342 -14.81 -13.88 16.48
C ARG A 342 -13.90 -13.36 15.39
N VAL A 343 -12.91 -12.56 15.79
CA VAL A 343 -11.83 -12.09 14.94
C VAL A 343 -10.59 -12.90 15.24
N VAL A 344 -10.17 -13.69 14.28
CA VAL A 344 -9.02 -14.59 14.33
C VAL A 344 -7.92 -14.02 13.45
N VAL A 345 -6.72 -13.83 14.01
CA VAL A 345 -5.59 -13.24 13.29
C VAL A 345 -4.47 -14.26 13.13
N ALA A 346 -4.00 -14.45 11.91
CA ALA A 346 -2.72 -15.09 11.62
C ALA A 346 -1.73 -14.00 11.16
N ILE A 347 -0.59 -13.85 11.84
CA ILE A 347 0.37 -12.78 11.54
C ILE A 347 1.77 -13.33 11.29
N GLU A 348 2.43 -12.80 10.26
CA GLU A 348 3.81 -13.08 9.90
C GLU A 348 4.61 -11.77 9.92
N PRO A 349 5.50 -11.57 10.92
CA PRO A 349 6.38 -10.41 10.97
C PRO A 349 7.54 -10.58 9.99
N ARG A 350 7.54 -9.78 8.91
CA ARG A 350 8.61 -9.83 7.88
C ARG A 350 9.30 -8.50 7.61
N SER A 351 8.68 -7.35 7.99
CA SER A 351 9.29 -6.06 7.74
C SER A 351 10.59 -5.90 8.52
N ASN A 352 11.55 -5.14 7.95
CA ASN A 352 12.81 -4.85 8.61
C ASN A 352 12.58 -4.16 9.96
N THR A 353 11.65 -3.22 10.03
CA THR A 353 11.26 -2.52 11.26
C THR A 353 10.78 -3.48 12.35
N MET A 354 9.96 -4.49 12.00
CA MET A 354 9.53 -5.52 12.95
C MET A 354 10.67 -6.43 13.40
N LYS A 355 11.56 -6.83 12.47
CA LYS A 355 12.74 -7.66 12.79
C LYS A 355 13.75 -6.95 13.69
N LEU A 356 13.89 -5.62 13.54
CA LEU A 356 14.70 -4.77 14.40
C LEU A 356 14.10 -4.54 15.80
N GLY A 357 12.88 -5.03 16.06
CA GLY A 357 12.21 -4.93 17.35
C GLY A 357 11.70 -3.53 17.71
N VAL A 358 11.72 -2.57 16.78
CA VAL A 358 11.33 -1.17 17.01
C VAL A 358 9.91 -1.03 17.56
N HIS A 359 9.03 -1.96 17.19
CA HIS A 359 7.62 -1.95 17.59
C HIS A 359 7.25 -3.05 18.60
N ASN A 360 8.22 -3.72 19.24
CA ASN A 360 7.95 -4.82 20.16
C ASN A 360 6.93 -4.45 21.23
N ASP A 361 7.06 -3.28 21.86
CA ASP A 361 6.17 -2.81 22.91
C ASP A 361 4.71 -2.57 22.42
N ALA A 362 4.54 -2.22 21.15
CA ALA A 362 3.25 -1.88 20.57
C ALA A 362 2.54 -3.08 19.91
N ILE A 363 3.27 -4.16 19.59
CA ILE A 363 2.70 -5.28 18.80
C ILE A 363 1.63 -6.03 19.59
N ALA A 364 1.88 -6.34 20.85
CA ALA A 364 0.90 -7.03 21.71
C ALA A 364 -0.38 -6.19 21.86
N ASP A 365 -0.21 -4.88 22.10
CA ASP A 365 -1.35 -3.95 22.23
C ASP A 365 -2.18 -3.88 20.95
N SER A 366 -1.54 -3.93 19.78
CA SER A 366 -2.23 -3.90 18.50
C SER A 366 -3.11 -5.13 18.25
N LEU A 367 -2.78 -6.27 18.87
CA LEU A 367 -3.46 -7.54 18.72
C LEU A 367 -4.52 -7.82 19.82
N LYS A 368 -4.56 -7.01 20.90
CA LYS A 368 -5.47 -7.25 22.07
C LYS A 368 -6.93 -7.42 21.70
N ALA A 369 -7.39 -6.72 20.67
CA ALA A 369 -8.77 -6.79 20.20
C ALA A 369 -9.10 -8.04 19.38
N ALA A 370 -8.13 -8.89 19.00
CA ALA A 370 -8.37 -10.19 18.41
C ALA A 370 -8.84 -11.20 19.50
N ASP A 371 -9.67 -12.17 19.09
CA ASP A 371 -10.09 -13.26 19.98
C ASP A 371 -9.03 -14.35 20.08
N LEU A 372 -8.37 -14.65 18.94
CA LEU A 372 -7.26 -15.61 18.85
C LEU A 372 -6.21 -15.06 17.86
N VAL A 373 -4.94 -15.35 18.17
CA VAL A 373 -3.80 -14.94 17.36
C VAL A 373 -2.89 -16.14 17.11
N TRP A 374 -2.57 -16.39 15.85
CA TRP A 374 -1.51 -17.31 15.42
C TRP A 374 -0.36 -16.50 14.87
N MET A 375 0.79 -16.62 15.49
CA MET A 375 2.02 -15.94 15.10
C MET A 375 2.97 -16.92 14.46
N TYR A 376 3.38 -16.64 13.22
CA TYR A 376 4.55 -17.31 12.66
C TYR A 376 5.80 -16.58 13.13
N ARG A 377 6.79 -17.31 13.68
CA ARG A 377 8.08 -16.75 14.09
C ARG A 377 9.15 -17.15 13.08
N PRO A 378 9.68 -16.20 12.28
CA PRO A 378 10.89 -16.43 11.48
C PRO A 378 12.09 -16.81 12.36
N LYS A 379 13.01 -17.62 11.82
CA LYS A 379 14.18 -18.12 12.55
C LYS A 379 15.15 -17.02 12.98
N ASP A 380 15.13 -15.89 12.30
CA ASP A 380 15.95 -14.70 12.52
C ASP A 380 15.36 -13.71 13.53
N MET A 381 14.25 -14.02 14.18
CA MET A 381 13.68 -13.21 15.25
C MET A 381 14.12 -13.71 16.63
N GLY A 382 14.61 -12.77 17.46
CA GLY A 382 15.12 -13.05 18.80
C GLY A 382 14.03 -13.40 19.83
N GLU A 383 14.44 -13.87 21.00
CA GLU A 383 13.55 -14.20 22.14
C GLU A 383 12.84 -12.97 22.71
N GLU A 384 13.40 -11.79 22.57
CA GLU A 384 12.80 -10.51 23.02
C GLU A 384 11.44 -10.25 22.36
N PHE A 385 11.26 -10.69 21.12
CA PHE A 385 9.99 -10.58 20.42
C PHE A 385 8.90 -11.44 21.07
N GLU A 386 9.22 -12.67 21.50
CA GLU A 386 8.25 -13.52 22.22
C GLU A 386 7.89 -12.94 23.60
N ALA A 387 8.87 -12.37 24.30
CA ALA A 387 8.64 -11.70 25.58
C ALA A 387 7.63 -10.52 25.43
N ALA A 388 7.76 -9.76 24.35
CA ALA A 388 6.84 -8.65 24.05
C ALA A 388 5.39 -9.12 23.82
N LEU A 389 5.16 -10.36 23.39
CA LEU A 389 3.84 -10.93 23.16
C LEU A 389 3.16 -11.50 24.44
N SER A 390 3.89 -11.58 25.55
CA SER A 390 3.41 -12.16 26.80
C SER A 390 2.10 -11.56 27.33
N GLY A 391 1.84 -10.26 27.04
CA GLY A 391 0.62 -9.56 27.39
C GLY A 391 -0.67 -10.09 26.72
N LEU A 392 -0.54 -10.97 25.71
CA LEU A 392 -1.69 -11.61 25.04
C LEU A 392 -2.12 -12.91 25.74
N GLY A 393 -1.29 -13.48 26.62
CA GLY A 393 -1.60 -14.67 27.39
C GLY A 393 -2.06 -15.85 26.54
N ALA A 394 -3.16 -16.50 26.91
CA ALA A 394 -3.68 -17.69 26.22
C ALA A 394 -4.29 -17.41 24.82
N LYS A 395 -4.42 -16.15 24.44
CA LYS A 395 -4.96 -15.79 23.11
C LYS A 395 -3.96 -16.05 21.97
N ILE A 396 -2.66 -16.05 22.26
CA ILE A 396 -1.62 -16.18 21.25
C ILE A 396 -1.00 -17.58 21.25
N ARG A 397 -0.69 -18.04 20.05
CA ARG A 397 0.05 -19.27 19.79
C ARG A 397 1.14 -18.97 18.75
N VAL A 398 2.38 -19.34 19.08
CA VAL A 398 3.56 -19.06 18.27
C VAL A 398 4.08 -20.34 17.62
N PHE A 399 4.40 -20.28 16.34
CA PHE A 399 4.88 -21.42 15.55
C PHE A 399 6.10 -21.03 14.71
N GLY A 400 7.07 -21.91 14.59
CA GLY A 400 8.21 -21.77 13.68
C GLY A 400 8.03 -22.47 12.34
N ASP A 401 6.86 -23.09 12.12
CA ASP A 401 6.54 -23.87 10.93
C ASP A 401 5.11 -23.57 10.47
N TYR A 402 4.92 -23.38 9.15
CA TYR A 402 3.62 -23.01 8.59
C TYR A 402 2.61 -24.17 8.65
N ASP A 403 3.05 -25.44 8.47
CA ASP A 403 2.13 -26.58 8.45
C ASP A 403 1.56 -26.84 9.85
N GLN A 404 2.40 -26.69 10.89
CA GLN A 404 1.96 -26.77 12.28
C GLN A 404 0.98 -25.65 12.62
N LEU A 405 1.28 -24.41 12.20
CA LEU A 405 0.39 -23.27 12.39
C LEU A 405 -0.97 -23.51 11.76
N VAL A 406 -0.99 -23.94 10.49
CA VAL A 406 -2.24 -24.18 9.76
C VAL A 406 -3.03 -25.36 10.34
N SER A 407 -2.34 -26.43 10.76
CA SER A 407 -2.97 -27.59 11.41
C SER A 407 -3.68 -27.19 12.70
N ASP A 408 -3.01 -26.42 13.57
CA ASP A 408 -3.62 -25.93 14.83
C ASP A 408 -4.77 -24.94 14.55
N MET A 409 -4.63 -24.06 13.55
CA MET A 409 -5.72 -23.16 13.12
C MET A 409 -6.95 -23.96 12.66
N SER A 410 -6.76 -24.95 11.78
CA SER A 410 -7.85 -25.76 11.21
C SER A 410 -8.67 -26.47 12.30
N ALA A 411 -8.01 -26.89 13.39
CA ALA A 411 -8.66 -27.55 14.52
C ALA A 411 -9.48 -26.58 15.41
N ARG A 412 -9.19 -25.27 15.39
CA ARG A 412 -9.72 -24.31 16.37
C ARG A 412 -10.62 -23.23 15.79
N VAL A 413 -10.56 -22.95 14.50
CA VAL A 413 -11.49 -22.03 13.85
C VAL A 413 -12.89 -22.63 13.84
N LEU A 414 -13.91 -21.78 14.00
CA LEU A 414 -15.32 -22.18 14.11
C LEU A 414 -16.14 -21.50 13.00
N SER A 415 -17.32 -22.03 12.71
CA SER A 415 -18.30 -21.34 11.86
C SER A 415 -18.59 -19.94 12.36
N GLY A 416 -18.66 -18.96 11.47
CA GLY A 416 -18.82 -17.55 11.79
C GLY A 416 -17.51 -16.79 12.01
N ASP A 417 -16.35 -17.45 12.14
CA ASP A 417 -15.07 -16.77 12.36
C ASP A 417 -14.66 -15.89 11.17
N GLN A 418 -14.08 -14.74 11.50
CA GLN A 418 -13.44 -13.84 10.54
C GLN A 418 -11.93 -14.02 10.68
N VAL A 419 -11.30 -14.76 9.76
CA VAL A 419 -9.89 -15.15 9.79
C VAL A 419 -9.08 -14.20 8.91
N VAL A 420 -8.16 -13.42 9.49
CA VAL A 420 -7.35 -12.45 8.77
C VAL A 420 -5.89 -12.87 8.78
N PHE A 421 -5.34 -13.14 7.61
CA PHE A 421 -3.90 -13.33 7.42
C PHE A 421 -3.24 -11.98 7.19
N MET A 422 -2.27 -11.61 8.04
CA MET A 422 -1.57 -10.32 8.01
C MET A 422 -0.08 -10.52 7.74
N SER A 423 0.41 -10.04 6.60
CA SER A 423 1.82 -10.10 6.23
C SER A 423 2.14 -9.15 5.09
N ASN A 424 3.31 -8.50 5.11
CA ASN A 424 3.86 -7.79 3.96
C ASN A 424 4.60 -8.75 2.98
N GLY A 425 4.70 -10.03 3.31
CA GLY A 425 5.18 -11.11 2.43
C GLY A 425 4.07 -12.01 1.93
N GLY A 426 4.41 -13.21 1.47
CA GLY A 426 3.46 -14.19 0.94
C GLY A 426 2.81 -15.09 1.99
N PHE A 427 3.24 -15.06 3.24
CA PHE A 427 2.86 -15.97 4.33
C PHE A 427 3.01 -17.46 3.93
N GLY A 428 4.03 -17.77 3.14
CA GLY A 428 4.12 -19.09 2.49
C GLY A 428 2.85 -19.40 1.69
N SER A 429 2.36 -20.62 1.75
CA SER A 429 1.05 -21.02 1.24
C SER A 429 0.02 -21.25 2.38
N ALA A 430 0.29 -20.76 3.59
CA ALA A 430 -0.50 -21.06 4.79
C ALA A 430 -2.00 -20.77 4.61
N ARG A 431 -2.36 -19.65 4.00
CA ARG A 431 -3.75 -19.27 3.73
C ARG A 431 -4.45 -20.25 2.77
N GLN A 432 -3.78 -20.60 1.67
CA GLN A 432 -4.30 -21.56 0.68
C GLN A 432 -4.43 -22.95 1.30
N THR A 433 -3.44 -23.37 2.08
CA THR A 433 -3.43 -24.66 2.79
C THR A 433 -4.57 -24.73 3.79
N LEU A 434 -4.80 -23.69 4.60
CA LEU A 434 -5.95 -23.62 5.52
C LEU A 434 -7.27 -23.74 4.76
N THR A 435 -7.43 -22.98 3.67
CA THR A 435 -8.64 -23.02 2.85
C THR A 435 -8.91 -24.42 2.33
N ALA A 436 -7.90 -25.08 1.77
CA ALA A 436 -8.03 -26.46 1.24
C ALA A 436 -8.32 -27.49 2.36
N MET A 437 -7.72 -27.34 3.55
CA MET A 437 -8.01 -28.20 4.69
C MET A 437 -9.46 -28.05 5.16
N LEU A 438 -9.96 -26.82 5.30
CA LEU A 438 -11.34 -26.57 5.70
C LEU A 438 -12.35 -27.07 4.66
N GLN A 439 -12.06 -26.92 3.36
CA GLN A 439 -12.89 -27.48 2.29
C GLN A 439 -13.00 -29.00 2.38
N ARG A 440 -11.89 -29.69 2.66
CA ARG A 440 -11.88 -31.16 2.82
C ARG A 440 -12.58 -31.63 4.08
N THR A 441 -12.49 -30.90 5.18
CA THR A 441 -12.99 -31.35 6.49
C THR A 441 -14.39 -30.84 6.82
N ARG A 442 -14.85 -29.76 6.20
CA ARG A 442 -16.10 -29.07 6.54
C ARG A 442 -16.92 -28.64 5.31
N GLY A 443 -16.38 -28.76 4.11
CA GLY A 443 -17.03 -28.39 2.86
C GLY A 443 -17.87 -29.55 2.32
N SER A 444 -18.96 -29.86 3.00
CA SER A 444 -20.03 -30.72 2.51
C SER A 444 -21.34 -29.97 2.41
#